data_8d34d3481bc16e762372c6bb4af4d5ac
#
_entry.id   8d34d3481bc16e762372c6bb4af4d5ac
#
_cell.length_a   1.000
_cell.length_b   1.000
_cell.length_c   1.000
_cell.angle_alpha   90.00
_cell.angle_beta   90.00
_cell.angle_gamma   90.00
#
_symmetry.space_group_name_H-M   'P 1'
#
loop_
_entity.id
_entity.type
_entity.pdbx_description
1 polymer ?
#
loop_
_entity_poly.entity_id
_entity_poly.type
_entity_poly.pdbx_seq_one_letter_code
_entity_poly.pdbx_strand_id
1 'polypeptide(L)'
;MPYHERACGFIAGLMDVASWLPGEIFLLVNDTLPIYGSLEFLHRKYTKKDIADFIKSSACAIYHGCCHNFLFERDSAVLLSLYKATFFLLRTKYYHDNGTFIKREKDLALLLSGRDAEILN
;
A
#
# COMPACT_ATOMS: atom_id res chain seq x y z
N MET A 1 -3.25 13.83 -25.91
CA MET A 1 -3.46 12.39 -25.65
C MET A 1 -4.75 12.22 -24.87
N PRO A 2 -5.70 11.44 -25.35
CA PRO A 2 -6.92 11.21 -24.59
C PRO A 2 -6.56 10.58 -23.23
N TYR A 3 -7.28 11.00 -22.19
CA TYR A 3 -7.07 10.54 -20.80
C TYR A 3 -5.76 10.98 -20.12
N HIS A 4 -5.08 12.01 -20.62
CA HIS A 4 -3.88 12.54 -19.98
C HIS A 4 -4.11 12.93 -18.50
N GLU A 5 -5.31 13.33 -18.13
CA GLU A 5 -5.70 13.66 -16.77
C GLU A 5 -5.68 12.45 -15.81
N ARG A 6 -5.74 11.23 -16.37
CA ARG A 6 -5.68 9.98 -15.62
C ARG A 6 -4.30 9.32 -15.63
N ALA A 7 -3.39 9.88 -16.43
CA ALA A 7 -2.01 9.41 -16.47
C ALA A 7 -1.24 10.02 -15.30
N CYS A 8 -0.82 9.18 -14.38
CA CYS A 8 0.07 9.55 -13.29
C CYS A 8 1.32 8.69 -13.36
N GLY A 9 2.48 9.28 -13.18
CA GLY A 9 3.70 8.52 -13.27
C GLY A 9 4.91 9.30 -12.78
N PHE A 10 5.97 8.59 -12.59
CA PHE A 10 7.30 9.13 -12.29
C PHE A 10 8.36 8.34 -13.08
N ILE A 11 9.51 8.95 -13.27
CA ILE A 11 10.68 8.31 -13.87
C ILE A 11 11.72 8.14 -12.77
N ALA A 12 12.20 6.92 -12.60
CA ALA A 12 13.23 6.60 -11.64
C ALA A 12 14.30 5.72 -12.28
N GLY A 13 15.54 5.98 -11.97
CA GLY A 13 16.66 5.10 -12.34
C GLY A 13 16.67 3.83 -11.48
N LEU A 14 17.36 2.81 -11.95
CA LEU A 14 17.49 1.54 -11.25
C LEU A 14 18.05 1.70 -9.84
N MET A 15 19.05 2.58 -9.69
CA MET A 15 19.66 2.84 -8.38
C MET A 15 18.73 3.61 -7.46
N ASP A 16 17.88 4.48 -8.00
CA ASP A 16 16.89 5.22 -7.22
C ASP A 16 15.87 4.23 -6.61
N VAL A 17 15.30 3.37 -7.44
CA VAL A 17 14.33 2.35 -6.99
C VAL A 17 14.96 1.37 -6.00
N ALA A 18 16.22 0.98 -6.21
CA ALA A 18 16.92 0.08 -5.29
C ALA A 18 17.18 0.71 -3.91
N SER A 19 17.15 2.03 -3.80
CA SER A 19 17.30 2.77 -2.53
C SER A 19 15.99 3.05 -1.80
N TRP A 20 14.84 2.69 -2.37
CA TRP A 20 13.54 2.87 -1.74
C TRP A 20 13.41 2.03 -0.46
N LEU A 21 12.47 2.43 0.39
CA LEU A 21 12.16 1.66 1.59
C LEU A 21 11.65 0.26 1.21
N PRO A 22 12.05 -0.78 1.96
CA PRO A 22 11.68 -2.17 1.64
C PRO A 22 10.17 -2.39 1.48
N GLY A 23 9.34 -1.71 2.27
CA GLY A 23 7.89 -1.79 2.15
C GLY A 23 7.33 -1.21 0.85
N GLU A 24 7.95 -0.14 0.34
CA GLU A 24 7.61 0.45 -0.96
C GLU A 24 8.02 -0.47 -2.11
N ILE A 25 9.19 -1.08 -2.01
CA ILE A 25 9.66 -2.10 -2.98
C ILE A 25 8.71 -3.30 -2.98
N PHE A 26 8.28 -3.76 -1.82
CA PHE A 26 7.30 -4.83 -1.69
C PHE A 26 6.00 -4.51 -2.45
N LEU A 27 5.45 -3.31 -2.27
CA LEU A 27 4.24 -2.89 -2.98
C LEU A 27 4.47 -2.77 -4.48
N LEU A 28 5.58 -2.18 -4.91
CA LEU A 28 5.92 -2.06 -6.32
C LEU A 28 5.96 -3.44 -7.00
N VAL A 29 6.66 -4.39 -6.40
CA VAL A 29 6.83 -5.73 -6.96
C VAL A 29 5.51 -6.50 -7.06
N ASN A 30 4.65 -6.39 -6.04
CA ASN A 30 3.42 -7.20 -5.96
C ASN A 30 2.21 -6.54 -6.63
N ASP A 31 2.15 -5.21 -6.67
CA ASP A 31 0.98 -4.46 -7.14
C ASP A 31 1.10 -3.98 -8.59
N THR A 32 2.24 -4.15 -9.22
CA THR A 32 2.45 -3.71 -10.60
C THR A 32 2.49 -4.88 -11.58
N LEU A 33 2.22 -4.56 -12.85
CA LEU A 33 2.41 -5.46 -13.96
C LEU A 33 3.43 -4.82 -14.91
N PRO A 34 4.64 -5.38 -15.03
CA PRO A 34 5.62 -4.87 -15.98
C PRO A 34 5.09 -5.01 -17.42
N ILE A 35 5.10 -3.90 -18.16
CA ILE A 35 4.75 -3.91 -19.59
C ILE A 35 5.98 -4.29 -20.41
N TYR A 36 7.17 -3.88 -19.96
CA TYR A 36 8.46 -4.19 -20.58
C TYR A 36 9.49 -4.47 -19.49
N GLY A 37 10.33 -5.46 -19.69
CA GLY A 37 11.34 -5.86 -18.72
C GLY A 37 10.79 -6.67 -17.55
N SER A 38 11.53 -6.69 -16.43
CA SER A 38 11.21 -7.46 -15.24
C SER A 38 11.58 -6.71 -13.98
N LEU A 39 10.84 -6.95 -12.90
CA LEU A 39 11.14 -6.44 -11.55
C LEU A 39 11.81 -7.50 -10.65
N GLU A 40 12.23 -8.63 -11.20
CA GLU A 40 12.81 -9.75 -10.41
C GLU A 40 14.02 -9.34 -9.58
N PHE A 41 14.82 -8.38 -10.05
CA PHE A 41 15.96 -7.87 -9.33
C PHE A 41 15.59 -7.20 -7.98
N LEU A 42 14.33 -6.86 -7.77
CA LEU A 42 13.81 -6.24 -6.53
C LEU A 42 13.26 -7.26 -5.54
N HIS A 43 12.96 -8.50 -5.95
CA HIS A 43 12.33 -9.50 -5.08
C HIS A 43 13.12 -9.87 -3.83
N ARG A 44 14.44 -9.66 -3.82
CA ARG A 44 15.31 -9.93 -2.68
C ARG A 44 15.63 -8.69 -1.84
N LYS A 45 14.99 -7.57 -2.13
CA LYS A 45 15.25 -6.29 -1.46
C LYS A 45 14.38 -6.06 -0.22
N TYR A 46 13.55 -7.01 0.16
CA TYR A 46 12.74 -6.95 1.38
C TYR A 46 12.64 -8.33 2.05
N THR A 47 12.46 -8.31 3.36
CA THR A 47 12.30 -9.50 4.21
C THR A 47 10.90 -9.49 4.84
N LYS A 48 10.51 -10.60 5.46
CA LYS A 48 9.26 -10.68 6.24
C LYS A 48 9.24 -9.65 7.39
N LYS A 49 10.40 -9.40 7.99
CA LYS A 49 10.55 -8.37 9.03
C LYS A 49 10.30 -6.98 8.48
N ASP A 50 10.84 -6.66 7.31
CA ASP A 50 10.63 -5.36 6.67
C ASP A 50 9.15 -5.11 6.39
N ILE A 51 8.41 -6.13 5.96
CA ILE A 51 6.96 -6.05 5.76
C ILE A 51 6.24 -5.78 7.10
N ALA A 52 6.64 -6.46 8.17
CA ALA A 52 6.07 -6.23 9.50
C ALA A 52 6.35 -4.80 10.01
N ASP A 53 7.55 -4.30 9.81
CA ASP A 53 7.93 -2.94 10.20
C ASP A 53 7.17 -1.88 9.36
N PHE A 54 6.99 -2.15 8.06
CA PHE A 54 6.16 -1.32 7.19
C PHE A 54 4.69 -1.27 7.64
N ILE A 55 4.10 -2.40 8.03
CA ILE A 55 2.74 -2.47 8.58
C ILE A 55 2.62 -1.58 9.83
N LYS A 56 3.56 -1.69 10.75
CA LYS A 56 3.55 -0.90 12.00
C LYS A 56 3.66 0.60 11.72
N SER A 57 4.63 1.00 10.90
CA SER A 57 4.84 2.42 10.57
C SER A 57 3.64 3.01 9.82
N SER A 58 3.06 2.26 8.89
CA SER A 58 1.87 2.68 8.15
C SER A 58 0.65 2.80 9.06
N ALA A 59 0.45 1.86 9.99
CA ALA A 59 -0.64 1.93 10.97
C ALA A 59 -0.50 3.18 11.87
N CYS A 60 0.70 3.47 12.34
CA CYS A 60 0.97 4.68 13.13
C CYS A 60 0.69 5.95 12.33
N ALA A 61 1.12 6.02 11.07
CA ALA A 61 0.90 7.17 10.21
C ALA A 61 -0.59 7.39 9.91
N ILE A 62 -1.33 6.33 9.62
CA ILE A 62 -2.78 6.40 9.39
C ILE A 62 -3.51 6.85 10.64
N TYR A 63 -3.19 6.27 11.80
CA TYR A 63 -3.78 6.66 13.08
C TYR A 63 -3.53 8.13 13.38
N HIS A 64 -2.28 8.59 13.24
CA HIS A 64 -1.93 10.00 13.40
C HIS A 64 -2.73 10.89 12.46
N GLY A 65 -2.82 10.52 11.17
CA GLY A 65 -3.59 11.26 10.18
C GLY A 65 -5.08 11.32 10.51
N CYS A 66 -5.67 10.24 10.99
CA CYS A 66 -7.07 10.21 11.43
C CYS A 66 -7.31 11.15 12.62
N CYS A 67 -6.44 11.12 13.64
CA CYS A 67 -6.54 12.01 14.78
C CYS A 67 -6.38 13.47 14.35
N HIS A 68 -5.41 13.77 13.51
CA HIS A 68 -5.15 15.11 13.02
C HIS A 68 -6.33 15.65 12.19
N ASN A 69 -6.85 14.86 11.29
CA ASN A 69 -8.02 15.23 10.50
C ASN A 69 -9.26 15.44 11.38
N PHE A 70 -9.48 14.58 12.36
CA PHE A 70 -10.63 14.69 13.27
C PHE A 70 -10.57 15.96 14.12
N LEU A 71 -9.40 16.31 14.65
CA LEU A 71 -9.24 17.44 15.56
C LEU A 71 -9.16 18.79 14.85
N PHE A 72 -8.51 18.83 13.68
CA PHE A 72 -8.11 20.11 13.06
C PHE A 72 -8.70 20.32 11.66
N GLU A 73 -8.50 19.40 10.73
CA GLU A 73 -8.83 19.65 9.33
C GLU A 73 -10.30 19.39 9.00
N ARG A 74 -10.84 18.30 9.50
CA ARG A 74 -12.23 17.84 9.24
C ARG A 74 -12.56 17.78 7.76
N ASP A 75 -11.59 17.36 6.95
CA ASP A 75 -11.67 17.33 5.51
C ASP A 75 -11.99 15.90 5.01
N SER A 76 -13.05 15.78 4.21
CA SER A 76 -13.48 14.51 3.63
C SER A 76 -12.50 13.96 2.58
N ALA A 77 -11.76 14.82 1.88
CA ALA A 77 -10.75 14.39 0.92
C ALA A 77 -9.55 13.75 1.64
N VAL A 78 -9.15 14.33 2.78
CA VAL A 78 -8.13 13.73 3.65
C VAL A 78 -8.60 12.38 4.17
N LEU A 79 -9.85 12.29 4.63
CA LEU A 79 -10.44 11.03 5.11
C LEU A 79 -10.46 9.96 4.03
N LEU A 80 -10.81 10.30 2.79
CA LEU A 80 -10.78 9.37 1.65
C LEU A 80 -9.36 8.87 1.36
N SER A 81 -8.38 9.76 1.46
CA SER A 81 -6.96 9.40 1.30
C SER A 81 -6.49 8.43 2.38
N LEU A 82 -6.88 8.66 3.63
CA LEU A 82 -6.58 7.77 4.76
C LEU A 82 -7.27 6.41 4.61
N TYR A 83 -8.49 6.38 4.09
CA TYR A 83 -9.19 5.12 3.78
C TYR A 83 -8.43 4.30 2.72
N LYS A 84 -7.98 4.94 1.64
CA LYS A 84 -7.14 4.27 0.64
C LYS A 84 -5.84 3.73 1.23
N ALA A 85 -5.18 4.51 2.07
CA ALA A 85 -3.98 4.06 2.77
C ALA A 85 -4.25 2.85 3.67
N THR A 86 -5.40 2.81 4.32
CA THR A 86 -5.85 1.69 5.16
C THR A 86 -6.07 0.42 4.34
N PHE A 87 -6.64 0.54 3.15
CA PHE A 87 -6.73 -0.61 2.24
C PHE A 87 -5.35 -1.20 1.91
N PHE A 88 -4.37 -0.36 1.57
CA PHE A 88 -3.00 -0.83 1.30
C PHE A 88 -2.37 -1.50 2.53
N LEU A 89 -2.60 -0.95 3.72
CA LEU A 89 -2.15 -1.52 4.97
C LEU A 89 -2.75 -2.91 5.23
N LEU A 90 -4.07 -3.05 5.13
CA LEU A 90 -4.78 -4.31 5.36
C LEU A 90 -4.39 -5.38 4.35
N ARG A 91 -4.19 -5.01 3.11
CA ARG A 91 -3.69 -5.89 2.05
C ARG A 91 -2.29 -6.41 2.37
N THR A 92 -1.40 -5.54 2.83
CA THR A 92 -0.05 -5.90 3.24
C THR A 92 -0.04 -6.81 4.47
N LYS A 93 -0.90 -6.52 5.45
CA LYS A 93 -1.10 -7.36 6.64
C LYS A 93 -1.61 -8.75 6.25
N TYR A 94 -2.61 -8.82 5.39
CA TYR A 94 -3.12 -10.10 4.89
C TYR A 94 -2.04 -10.94 4.21
N TYR A 95 -1.23 -10.30 3.36
CA TYR A 95 -0.08 -10.97 2.74
C TYR A 95 0.93 -11.47 3.77
N HIS A 96 1.27 -10.65 4.76
CA HIS A 96 2.21 -11.03 5.82
C HIS A 96 1.75 -12.29 6.57
N ASP A 97 0.45 -12.39 6.84
CA ASP A 97 -0.14 -13.48 7.62
C ASP A 97 -0.43 -14.73 6.77
N ASN A 98 -0.80 -14.58 5.51
CA ASN A 98 -1.29 -15.66 4.65
C ASN A 98 -0.39 -15.97 3.44
N GLY A 99 0.56 -15.11 3.10
CA GLY A 99 1.46 -15.30 1.97
C GLY A 99 0.85 -15.02 0.59
N THR A 100 -0.40 -14.57 0.52
CA THR A 100 -1.11 -14.30 -0.74
C THR A 100 -1.41 -12.81 -0.88
N PHE A 101 -0.99 -12.21 -2.00
CA PHE A 101 -1.23 -10.82 -2.31
C PHE A 101 -2.57 -10.63 -3.04
N ILE A 102 -3.48 -9.88 -2.43
CA ILE A 102 -4.81 -9.61 -2.99
C ILE A 102 -4.83 -8.22 -3.61
N LYS A 103 -5.06 -8.15 -4.92
CA LYS A 103 -4.98 -6.88 -5.66
C LYS A 103 -6.23 -6.02 -5.52
N ARG A 104 -7.42 -6.64 -5.47
CA ARG A 104 -8.68 -5.91 -5.47
C ARG A 104 -9.28 -5.81 -4.08
N GLU A 105 -9.75 -4.62 -3.74
CA GLU A 105 -10.40 -4.33 -2.46
C GLU A 105 -11.58 -5.25 -2.17
N LYS A 106 -12.44 -5.49 -3.17
CA LYS A 106 -13.61 -6.37 -3.03
C LYS A 106 -13.25 -7.80 -2.66
N ASP A 107 -12.17 -8.32 -3.25
CA ASP A 107 -11.70 -9.67 -2.95
C ASP A 107 -11.10 -9.74 -1.54
N LEU A 108 -10.36 -8.71 -1.14
CA LEU A 108 -9.82 -8.61 0.22
C LEU A 108 -10.93 -8.53 1.27
N ALA A 109 -11.96 -7.72 1.03
CA ALA A 109 -13.09 -7.56 1.93
C ALA A 109 -13.82 -8.89 2.24
N LEU A 110 -13.87 -9.82 1.27
CA LEU A 110 -14.45 -11.15 1.44
C LEU A 110 -13.58 -12.09 2.29
N LEU A 111 -12.28 -11.83 2.36
CA LEU A 111 -11.31 -12.69 3.04
C LEU A 111 -10.97 -12.22 4.46
N LEU A 112 -11.21 -10.95 4.76
CA LEU A 112 -10.97 -10.38 6.07
C LEU A 112 -12.05 -10.81 7.07
N SER A 113 -11.67 -10.84 8.34
CA SER A 113 -12.57 -11.16 9.46
C SER A 113 -12.31 -10.22 10.64
N GLY A 114 -13.26 -10.17 11.58
CA GLY A 114 -13.14 -9.37 12.78
C GLY A 114 -13.02 -7.87 12.49
N ARG A 115 -12.19 -7.18 13.25
CA ARG A 115 -12.00 -5.73 13.14
C ARG A 115 -11.46 -5.27 11.78
N ASP A 116 -10.62 -6.07 11.14
CA ASP A 116 -10.08 -5.72 9.83
C ASP A 116 -11.20 -5.67 8.77
N ALA A 117 -12.17 -6.58 8.85
CA ALA A 117 -13.35 -6.56 7.98
C ALA A 117 -14.26 -5.35 8.24
N GLU A 118 -14.43 -4.96 9.51
CA GLU A 118 -15.24 -3.80 9.89
C GLU A 118 -14.68 -2.49 9.32
N ILE A 119 -13.37 -2.36 9.26
CA ILE A 119 -12.71 -1.16 8.72
C ILE A 119 -12.94 -1.04 7.21
N LEU A 120 -12.94 -2.16 6.49
CA LEU A 120 -13.03 -2.14 5.02
C LEU A 120 -14.49 -2.12 4.51
N ASN A 121 -15.42 -2.53 5.31
CA ASN A 121 -16.86 -2.52 5.00
C ASN A 121 -17.57 -1.32 5.64
#